data_c83b3ef383a936909544fd4410f3b1f3
#
_entry.id   c83b3ef383a936909544fd4410f3b1f3
#
_cell.length_a   1.000
_cell.length_b   1.000
_cell.length_c   1.000
_cell.angle_alpha   90.00
_cell.angle_beta   90.00
_cell.angle_gamma   90.00
#
_symmetry.space_group_name_H-M   'P 1'
#
loop_
_entity.id
_entity.type
_entity.pdbx_description
1 polymer ?
#
loop_
_entity_poly.entity_id
_entity_poly.type
_entity_poly.pdbx_seq_one_letter_code
_entity_poly.pdbx_strand_id
1 'polypeptide(L)'
;VVSIAPWNRGNNFGKTFCDIFEGMENVEFLNIYCDSGLPDNNVNAKYYQITVNDIIANLLHKNKKVGRTVEDFSAAHTLSQKQQGFMAKIKTKKWRIFFWIRRFIWWIGRWRTPELEKIIRDFDADLLFLPIFKESYMNSVQQYVQKISGKKSVAYYGDDNYTLRLFSLNPFFWFDRLTQRVTVKKTVDKCEYMYVVSDIEKRECERDFKKDCYICTKGADFSVEPPLKAEYPKFKKLVYTGNLGNHRWEELWHIGQALDKINQGHKLIIYSGTELSDGIKEKFNSTKSIEFMGRVSADKIPEIQQDADVLVHVESFRFKERLLVHQSFSTKIVDHFARARATFAVGATDVASIDYLLSRDAAVVATSRDDIEPKLRKLLGNDEVLNEYAIKGFNCGKDNHDINYIQKMFREHFEKYMGVNS
;
A
#
# COMPACT_ATOMS: atom_id res chain seq x y z
N VAL A 1 -11.47 4.66 14.10
CA VAL A 1 -11.06 4.02 12.84
C VAL A 1 -11.60 2.60 12.78
N VAL A 2 -12.01 2.12 11.59
CA VAL A 2 -12.50 0.74 11.42
C VAL A 2 -11.70 0.07 10.31
N SER A 3 -10.76 -0.80 10.68
CA SER A 3 -9.78 -1.38 9.77
C SER A 3 -9.79 -2.93 9.77
N ILE A 4 -9.17 -3.53 8.74
CA ILE A 4 -9.06 -4.99 8.68
C ILE A 4 -8.02 -5.54 9.66
N ALA A 5 -6.94 -4.81 9.88
CA ALA A 5 -5.81 -5.18 10.73
C ALA A 5 -5.46 -4.04 11.69
N PRO A 6 -4.83 -4.34 12.83
CA PRO A 6 -4.33 -3.31 13.72
C PRO A 6 -3.19 -2.54 13.04
N TRP A 7 -2.93 -1.34 13.53
CA TRP A 7 -1.77 -0.58 13.07
C TRP A 7 -0.49 -1.23 13.57
N ASN A 8 0.32 -1.64 12.62
CA ASN A 8 1.55 -2.39 12.87
C ASN A 8 2.60 -1.98 11.84
N ARG A 9 3.79 -1.61 12.29
CA ARG A 9 4.91 -1.18 11.43
C ARG A 9 5.45 -2.30 10.54
N GLY A 10 5.13 -3.55 10.83
CA GLY A 10 5.52 -4.72 10.04
C GLY A 10 4.71 -4.92 8.75
N ASN A 11 3.64 -4.16 8.52
CA ASN A 11 2.87 -4.21 7.28
C ASN A 11 2.73 -2.82 6.64
N ASN A 12 2.73 -2.76 5.31
CA ASN A 12 2.76 -1.49 4.57
C ASN A 12 1.58 -0.56 4.91
N PHE A 13 0.38 -1.11 5.03
CA PHE A 13 -0.83 -0.34 5.32
C PHE A 13 -0.82 0.20 6.75
N GLY A 14 -0.47 -0.66 7.73
CA GLY A 14 -0.32 -0.25 9.13
C GLY A 14 0.77 0.80 9.30
N LYS A 15 1.92 0.62 8.63
CA LYS A 15 3.02 1.58 8.67
C LYS A 15 2.59 2.95 8.14
N THR A 16 1.89 3.01 7.02
CA THR A 16 1.40 4.29 6.45
C THR A 16 0.54 5.05 7.46
N PHE A 17 -0.37 4.36 8.14
CA PHE A 17 -1.21 5.03 9.14
C PHE A 17 -0.48 5.34 10.44
N CYS A 18 0.49 4.51 10.86
CA CYS A 18 1.38 4.87 11.95
C CYS A 18 2.11 6.19 11.63
N ASP A 19 2.74 6.27 10.45
CA ASP A 19 3.52 7.44 10.04
C ASP A 19 2.62 8.71 9.95
N ILE A 20 1.36 8.58 9.52
CA ILE A 20 0.42 9.70 9.43
C ILE A 20 -0.09 10.13 10.82
N PHE A 21 -0.44 9.18 11.68
CA PHE A 21 -1.15 9.48 12.95
C PHE A 21 -0.22 9.59 14.17
N GLU A 22 1.02 9.08 14.09
CA GLU A 22 2.05 9.38 15.09
C GLU A 22 2.39 10.88 15.06
N GLY A 23 2.47 11.48 16.24
CA GLY A 23 2.74 12.92 16.35
C GLY A 23 1.51 13.82 16.13
N MET A 24 0.31 13.28 15.94
CA MET A 24 -0.91 14.07 16.05
C MET A 24 -1.20 14.35 17.51
N GLU A 25 -0.78 15.53 17.98
CA GLU A 25 -1.07 16.00 19.32
C GLU A 25 -2.57 16.28 19.51
N ASN A 26 -3.09 16.03 20.72
CA ASN A 26 -4.49 16.25 21.11
C ASN A 26 -5.52 15.41 20.32
N VAL A 27 -5.12 14.32 19.71
CA VAL A 27 -6.00 13.35 19.04
C VAL A 27 -5.90 12.00 19.72
N GLU A 28 -7.04 11.43 20.14
CA GLU A 28 -7.14 10.06 20.60
C GLU A 28 -7.86 9.21 19.54
N PHE A 29 -7.34 8.01 19.29
CA PHE A 29 -7.93 7.10 18.32
C PHE A 29 -8.58 5.90 19.01
N LEU A 30 -9.70 5.43 18.45
CA LEU A 30 -10.23 4.09 18.69
C LEU A 30 -10.13 3.30 17.38
N ASN A 31 -9.32 2.24 17.36
CA ASN A 31 -9.20 1.35 16.21
C ASN A 31 -9.98 0.05 16.46
N ILE A 32 -11.11 -0.13 15.77
CA ILE A 32 -11.89 -1.36 15.73
C ILE A 32 -11.37 -2.18 14.56
N TYR A 33 -10.82 -3.37 14.80
CA TYR A 33 -10.21 -4.16 13.74
C TYR A 33 -10.61 -5.65 13.78
N CYS A 34 -10.45 -6.35 12.64
CA CYS A 34 -11.03 -7.67 12.39
C CYS A 34 -9.98 -8.78 12.10
N ASP A 35 -8.75 -8.61 12.54
CA ASP A 35 -7.67 -9.60 12.42
C ASP A 35 -7.22 -10.07 13.81
N SER A 36 -6.50 -11.21 13.84
CA SER A 36 -5.91 -11.78 15.06
C SER A 36 -4.57 -11.14 15.44
N GLY A 37 -4.02 -10.24 14.62
CA GLY A 37 -2.79 -9.50 14.91
C GLY A 37 -2.92 -8.60 16.13
N LEU A 38 -1.78 -8.19 16.69
CA LEU A 38 -1.71 -7.18 17.76
C LEU A 38 -1.10 -5.90 17.20
N PRO A 39 -1.49 -4.72 17.71
CA PRO A 39 -0.89 -3.46 17.32
C PRO A 39 0.58 -3.38 17.76
N ASP A 40 1.38 -2.68 16.96
CA ASP A 40 2.80 -2.43 17.20
C ASP A 40 3.14 -1.04 16.66
N ASN A 41 2.87 0.00 17.48
CA ASN A 41 3.03 1.40 17.13
C ASN A 41 2.97 2.29 18.38
N ASN A 42 3.27 3.59 18.21
CA ASN A 42 3.25 4.60 19.27
C ASN A 42 2.07 5.61 19.14
N VAL A 43 1.08 5.29 18.33
CA VAL A 43 -0.11 6.16 18.17
C VAL A 43 -0.93 6.14 19.46
N ASN A 44 -1.43 7.28 19.91
CA ASN A 44 -2.36 7.38 21.05
C ASN A 44 -3.72 6.76 20.67
N ALA A 45 -3.82 5.44 20.79
CA ALA A 45 -4.97 4.68 20.32
C ALA A 45 -5.41 3.59 21.29
N LYS A 46 -6.74 3.48 21.45
CA LYS A 46 -7.42 2.32 22.03
C LYS A 46 -7.74 1.31 20.95
N TYR A 47 -7.74 0.04 21.28
CA TYR A 47 -7.95 -1.04 20.32
C TYR A 47 -9.08 -1.97 20.73
N TYR A 48 -10.00 -2.23 19.79
CA TYR A 48 -11.03 -3.26 19.96
C TYR A 48 -10.95 -4.27 18.83
N GLN A 49 -10.74 -5.54 19.19
CA GLN A 49 -10.50 -6.64 18.26
C GLN A 49 -11.75 -7.51 18.10
N ILE A 50 -12.12 -7.85 16.87
CA ILE A 50 -13.16 -8.84 16.55
C ILE A 50 -12.54 -9.86 15.61
N THR A 51 -12.40 -11.13 16.05
CA THR A 51 -11.80 -12.16 15.21
C THR A 51 -12.82 -13.14 14.63
N VAL A 52 -12.51 -13.73 13.48
CA VAL A 52 -13.33 -14.81 12.93
C VAL A 52 -13.38 -16.02 13.87
N ASN A 53 -12.32 -16.26 14.65
CA ASN A 53 -12.26 -17.35 15.62
C ASN A 53 -13.24 -17.12 16.78
N ASP A 54 -13.37 -15.88 17.27
CA ASP A 54 -14.35 -15.53 18.31
C ASP A 54 -15.78 -15.75 17.80
N ILE A 55 -16.04 -15.38 16.54
CA ILE A 55 -17.35 -15.59 15.91
C ILE A 55 -17.65 -17.09 15.81
N ILE A 56 -16.71 -17.92 15.35
CA ILE A 56 -16.86 -19.37 15.27
C ILE A 56 -17.09 -19.97 16.66
N ALA A 57 -16.28 -19.57 17.65
CA ALA A 57 -16.42 -20.05 19.03
C ALA A 57 -17.81 -19.70 19.61
N ASN A 58 -18.36 -18.51 19.33
CA ASN A 58 -19.70 -18.12 19.74
C ASN A 58 -20.80 -18.85 18.99
N LEU A 59 -20.62 -19.16 17.71
CA LEU A 59 -21.59 -19.97 16.95
C LEU A 59 -21.70 -21.39 17.50
N LEU A 60 -20.57 -21.98 17.93
CA LEU A 60 -20.52 -23.32 18.53
C LEU A 60 -20.96 -23.30 20.00
N HIS A 61 -20.59 -22.27 20.74
CA HIS A 61 -20.85 -22.10 22.17
C HIS A 61 -21.35 -20.70 22.45
N LYS A 62 -22.66 -20.51 22.58
CA LYS A 62 -23.34 -19.21 22.69
C LYS A 62 -22.86 -18.31 23.84
N ASN A 63 -22.21 -18.89 24.85
CA ASN A 63 -21.64 -18.17 26.00
C ASN A 63 -20.24 -17.58 25.75
N LYS A 64 -19.61 -17.90 24.62
CA LYS A 64 -18.31 -17.31 24.25
C LYS A 64 -18.50 -15.87 23.78
N LYS A 65 -17.68 -14.99 24.33
CA LYS A 65 -17.67 -13.56 23.93
C LYS A 65 -17.15 -13.39 22.52
N VAL A 66 -17.67 -12.37 21.81
CA VAL A 66 -17.18 -11.95 20.50
C VAL A 66 -16.66 -10.52 20.63
N GLY A 67 -15.38 -10.35 20.35
CA GLY A 67 -14.68 -9.10 20.49
C GLY A 67 -14.11 -8.86 21.89
N ARG A 68 -13.06 -8.06 21.95
CA ARG A 68 -12.36 -7.69 23.18
C ARG A 68 -11.59 -6.39 23.03
N THR A 69 -11.45 -5.65 24.11
CA THR A 69 -10.46 -4.57 24.24
C THR A 69 -9.07 -5.17 24.31
N VAL A 70 -8.10 -4.58 23.63
CA VAL A 70 -6.70 -5.01 23.62
C VAL A 70 -5.91 -3.97 24.40
N GLU A 71 -5.42 -4.36 25.58
CA GLU A 71 -4.66 -3.50 26.50
C GLU A 71 -3.19 -3.91 26.61
N ASP A 72 -2.88 -5.20 26.37
CA ASP A 72 -1.53 -5.75 26.46
C ASP A 72 -0.98 -6.08 25.07
N PHE A 73 0.08 -5.40 24.68
CA PHE A 73 0.79 -5.57 23.41
C PHE A 73 2.05 -6.45 23.54
N SER A 74 2.42 -6.87 24.77
CA SER A 74 3.67 -7.61 25.05
C SER A 74 3.72 -8.98 24.35
N ALA A 75 2.58 -9.59 24.08
CA ALA A 75 2.44 -10.86 23.37
C ALA A 75 2.56 -10.74 21.82
N ALA A 76 2.74 -9.53 21.28
CA ALA A 76 2.74 -9.28 19.83
C ALA A 76 3.83 -10.09 19.08
N HIS A 77 5.00 -10.27 19.71
CA HIS A 77 6.12 -10.99 19.09
C HIS A 77 5.97 -12.52 19.09
N THR A 78 5.25 -13.12 20.04
CA THR A 78 5.22 -14.59 20.21
C THR A 78 4.12 -15.29 19.43
N LEU A 79 2.97 -14.66 19.25
CA LEU A 79 1.82 -15.23 18.53
C LEU A 79 1.94 -15.10 17.00
N SER A 80 2.70 -14.12 16.53
CA SER A 80 2.83 -13.77 15.12
C SER A 80 3.45 -14.87 14.25
N GLN A 81 4.47 -15.62 14.73
CA GLN A 81 5.23 -16.56 13.88
C GLN A 81 4.47 -17.86 13.56
N LYS A 82 3.75 -18.45 14.52
CA LYS A 82 2.99 -19.70 14.29
C LYS A 82 1.72 -19.49 13.45
N GLN A 83 1.01 -18.38 13.69
CA GLN A 83 -0.20 -18.06 12.92
C GLN A 83 0.13 -17.57 11.50
N GLN A 84 1.23 -16.83 11.30
CA GLN A 84 1.72 -16.45 9.98
C GLN A 84 2.06 -17.66 9.11
N GLY A 85 2.64 -18.71 9.66
CA GLY A 85 2.99 -19.93 8.92
C GLY A 85 1.75 -20.70 8.40
N PHE A 86 0.68 -20.79 9.19
CA PHE A 86 -0.56 -21.48 8.77
C PHE A 86 -1.34 -20.64 7.76
N MET A 87 -1.50 -19.33 8.01
CA MET A 87 -2.17 -18.41 7.09
C MET A 87 -1.39 -18.22 5.78
N ALA A 88 -0.06 -18.26 5.82
CA ALA A 88 0.78 -18.24 4.62
C ALA A 88 0.53 -19.47 3.75
N LYS A 89 0.43 -20.68 4.34
CA LYS A 89 0.09 -21.93 3.62
C LYS A 89 -1.30 -21.89 2.99
N ILE A 90 -2.28 -21.25 3.64
CA ILE A 90 -3.62 -21.05 3.07
C ILE A 90 -3.60 -20.01 1.94
N LYS A 91 -2.84 -18.92 2.09
CA LYS A 91 -2.68 -17.88 1.05
C LYS A 91 -2.00 -18.43 -0.22
N THR A 92 -1.05 -19.35 -0.09
CA THR A 92 -0.36 -19.96 -1.25
C THR A 92 -1.27 -20.85 -2.08
N LYS A 93 -2.27 -21.52 -1.48
CA LYS A 93 -3.21 -22.39 -2.21
C LYS A 93 -4.37 -21.65 -2.87
N LYS A 94 -4.50 -20.32 -2.74
CA LYS A 94 -5.54 -19.45 -3.37
C LYS A 94 -6.95 -20.09 -3.35
N TRP A 95 -7.33 -20.76 -2.30
CA TRP A 95 -8.63 -21.41 -2.22
C TRP A 95 -9.72 -20.37 -1.97
N ARG A 96 -10.36 -19.91 -3.02
CA ARG A 96 -11.47 -18.95 -2.97
C ARG A 96 -12.58 -19.38 -2.01
N ILE A 97 -12.76 -20.67 -1.83
CA ILE A 97 -13.75 -21.22 -0.90
C ILE A 97 -13.56 -20.72 0.54
N PHE A 98 -12.32 -20.51 1.00
CA PHE A 98 -12.07 -19.97 2.35
C PHE A 98 -12.54 -18.51 2.49
N PHE A 99 -12.47 -17.72 1.43
CA PHE A 99 -13.00 -16.36 1.45
C PHE A 99 -14.52 -16.36 1.54
N TRP A 100 -15.19 -17.30 0.84
CA TRP A 100 -16.63 -17.47 0.91
C TRP A 100 -17.08 -17.98 2.27
N ILE A 101 -16.38 -18.97 2.84
CA ILE A 101 -16.64 -19.47 4.19
C ILE A 101 -16.47 -18.35 5.22
N ARG A 102 -15.39 -17.58 5.15
CA ARG A 102 -15.16 -16.43 6.04
C ARG A 102 -16.29 -15.41 5.93
N ARG A 103 -16.69 -15.06 4.71
CA ARG A 103 -17.80 -14.14 4.46
C ARG A 103 -19.11 -14.67 5.04
N PHE A 104 -19.39 -15.94 4.87
CA PHE A 104 -20.58 -16.60 5.43
C PHE A 104 -20.56 -16.57 6.96
N ILE A 105 -19.42 -16.88 7.59
CA ILE A 105 -19.25 -16.82 9.05
C ILE A 105 -19.55 -15.42 9.57
N TRP A 106 -19.03 -14.38 8.91
CA TRP A 106 -19.29 -12.98 9.29
C TRP A 106 -20.76 -12.60 9.07
N TRP A 107 -21.42 -13.16 8.07
CA TRP A 107 -22.82 -12.88 7.78
C TRP A 107 -23.75 -13.46 8.83
N ILE A 108 -23.55 -14.72 9.26
CA ILE A 108 -24.37 -15.38 10.29
C ILE A 108 -23.90 -15.07 11.72
N GLY A 109 -22.68 -14.58 11.87
CA GLY A 109 -22.02 -14.38 13.16
C GLY A 109 -22.65 -13.28 14.00
N ARG A 110 -22.62 -13.45 15.33
CA ARG A 110 -23.16 -12.51 16.31
C ARG A 110 -22.11 -11.51 16.77
N TRP A 111 -21.44 -10.83 15.83
CA TRP A 111 -20.41 -9.86 16.13
C TRP A 111 -20.97 -8.48 16.54
N ARG A 112 -22.26 -8.21 16.31
CA ARG A 112 -22.96 -7.00 16.77
C ARG A 112 -23.33 -7.17 18.24
N THR A 113 -22.38 -6.92 19.12
CA THR A 113 -22.53 -7.15 20.56
C THR A 113 -22.85 -5.87 21.30
N PRO A 114 -23.53 -5.94 22.48
CA PRO A 114 -23.72 -4.77 23.34
C PRO A 114 -22.41 -4.14 23.79
N GLU A 115 -21.33 -4.93 23.96
CA GLU A 115 -19.99 -4.42 24.29
C GLU A 115 -19.42 -3.56 23.17
N LEU A 116 -19.55 -3.98 21.92
CA LEU A 116 -19.12 -3.19 20.76
C LEU A 116 -19.90 -1.87 20.68
N GLU A 117 -21.23 -1.91 20.88
CA GLU A 117 -22.05 -0.70 20.88
C GLU A 117 -21.65 0.25 22.01
N LYS A 118 -21.42 -0.31 23.19
CA LYS A 118 -21.00 0.48 24.36
C LYS A 118 -19.68 1.20 24.09
N ILE A 119 -18.65 0.49 23.58
CA ILE A 119 -17.35 1.08 23.27
C ILE A 119 -17.47 2.19 22.23
N ILE A 120 -18.29 2.00 21.18
CA ILE A 120 -18.52 3.02 20.16
C ILE A 120 -19.17 4.28 20.78
N ARG A 121 -20.17 4.09 21.65
CA ARG A 121 -20.87 5.21 22.28
C ARG A 121 -20.05 5.90 23.37
N ASP A 122 -19.34 5.11 24.20
CA ASP A 122 -18.51 5.67 25.29
C ASP A 122 -17.29 6.43 24.74
N PHE A 123 -16.74 6.01 23.61
CA PHE A 123 -15.65 6.74 22.98
C PHE A 123 -16.12 8.04 22.33
N ASP A 124 -17.37 8.10 21.90
CA ASP A 124 -18.03 9.28 21.30
C ASP A 124 -17.16 10.04 20.29
N ALA A 125 -16.64 9.32 19.30
CA ALA A 125 -15.70 9.86 18.31
C ALA A 125 -16.31 11.08 17.58
N ASP A 126 -15.52 12.09 17.31
CA ASP A 126 -15.94 13.25 16.51
C ASP A 126 -16.03 12.92 15.02
N LEU A 127 -15.16 12.03 14.53
CA LEU A 127 -15.06 11.66 13.13
C LEU A 127 -14.72 10.18 12.97
N LEU A 128 -15.29 9.52 11.97
CA LEU A 128 -14.95 8.14 11.58
C LEU A 128 -14.00 8.14 10.38
N PHE A 129 -12.85 7.49 10.52
CA PHE A 129 -11.91 7.24 9.43
C PHE A 129 -12.04 5.79 8.96
N LEU A 130 -12.40 5.59 7.69
CA LEU A 130 -12.82 4.31 7.11
C LEU A 130 -11.95 3.91 5.91
N PRO A 131 -10.85 3.17 6.14
CA PRO A 131 -10.12 2.56 5.04
C PRO A 131 -11.01 1.55 4.31
N ILE A 132 -11.13 1.69 3.00
CA ILE A 132 -12.04 0.87 2.18
C ILE A 132 -11.33 -0.40 1.73
N PHE A 133 -11.93 -1.54 2.06
CA PHE A 133 -11.38 -2.86 1.76
C PHE A 133 -12.27 -3.62 0.77
N LYS A 134 -11.67 -4.60 0.09
CA LYS A 134 -12.39 -5.52 -0.81
C LYS A 134 -13.32 -6.49 -0.05
N GLU A 135 -13.06 -6.73 1.22
CA GLU A 135 -13.83 -7.65 2.05
C GLU A 135 -15.19 -7.06 2.42
N SER A 136 -16.27 -7.61 1.88
CA SER A 136 -17.63 -7.12 2.11
C SER A 136 -18.06 -7.12 3.58
N TYR A 137 -17.49 -8.03 4.41
CA TYR A 137 -17.77 -8.04 5.85
C TYR A 137 -17.18 -6.81 6.56
N MET A 138 -16.00 -6.33 6.12
CA MET A 138 -15.42 -5.09 6.66
C MET A 138 -16.32 -3.89 6.38
N ASN A 139 -16.80 -3.75 5.14
CA ASN A 139 -17.76 -2.71 4.82
C ASN A 139 -19.03 -2.83 5.68
N SER A 140 -19.47 -4.05 6.03
CA SER A 140 -20.61 -4.25 6.94
C SER A 140 -20.31 -3.79 8.36
N VAL A 141 -19.10 -4.04 8.87
CA VAL A 141 -18.66 -3.53 10.20
C VAL A 141 -18.59 -2.00 10.16
N GLN A 142 -18.02 -1.42 9.13
CA GLN A 142 -17.95 0.04 8.95
C GLN A 142 -19.33 0.67 8.92
N GLN A 143 -20.27 0.13 8.14
CA GLN A 143 -21.65 0.59 8.08
C GLN A 143 -22.38 0.48 9.42
N TYR A 144 -22.08 -0.57 10.21
CA TYR A 144 -22.62 -0.71 11.55
C TYR A 144 -22.08 0.34 12.51
N VAL A 145 -20.78 0.60 12.50
CA VAL A 145 -20.17 1.67 13.31
C VAL A 145 -20.70 3.04 12.88
N GLN A 146 -20.83 3.33 11.57
CA GLN A 146 -21.48 4.57 11.09
C GLN A 146 -22.90 4.72 11.62
N LYS A 147 -23.67 3.62 11.67
CA LYS A 147 -25.05 3.64 12.19
C LYS A 147 -25.11 3.89 13.70
N ILE A 148 -24.24 3.24 14.49
CA ILE A 148 -24.28 3.32 15.95
C ILE A 148 -23.74 4.65 16.45
N SER A 149 -22.66 5.16 15.86
CA SER A 149 -22.06 6.43 16.25
C SER A 149 -22.87 7.65 15.76
N GLY A 150 -23.51 7.55 14.59
CA GLY A 150 -24.20 8.67 13.95
C GLY A 150 -23.28 9.81 13.50
N LYS A 151 -21.96 9.62 13.58
CA LYS A 151 -20.96 10.67 13.31
C LYS A 151 -20.60 10.74 11.82
N LYS A 152 -20.07 11.89 11.42
CA LYS A 152 -19.50 12.08 10.08
C LYS A 152 -18.38 11.07 9.84
N SER A 153 -18.21 10.67 8.60
CA SER A 153 -17.17 9.71 8.23
C SER A 153 -16.42 10.13 6.97
N VAL A 154 -15.15 9.72 6.90
CA VAL A 154 -14.29 9.92 5.73
C VAL A 154 -13.76 8.58 5.27
N ALA A 155 -13.66 8.39 3.95
CA ALA A 155 -13.11 7.17 3.38
C ALA A 155 -11.62 7.33 3.04
N TYR A 156 -10.83 6.27 3.19
CA TYR A 156 -9.50 6.16 2.61
C TYR A 156 -9.51 5.01 1.60
N TYR A 157 -9.24 5.32 0.34
CA TYR A 157 -9.33 4.38 -0.77
C TYR A 157 -7.93 4.24 -1.39
N GLY A 158 -7.30 3.10 -1.23
CA GLY A 158 -5.90 2.89 -1.61
C GLY A 158 -5.66 1.82 -2.68
N ASP A 159 -6.72 1.13 -3.09
CA ASP A 159 -6.68 0.08 -4.13
C ASP A 159 -8.01 0.04 -4.87
N ASP A 160 -8.02 -0.41 -6.13
CA ASP A 160 -9.26 -0.58 -6.88
C ASP A 160 -10.19 -1.64 -6.27
N ASN A 161 -11.05 -1.18 -5.39
CA ASN A 161 -12.08 -1.97 -4.74
C ASN A 161 -13.48 -1.79 -5.36
N TYR A 162 -13.61 -1.02 -6.45
CA TYR A 162 -14.91 -0.63 -6.97
C TYR A 162 -15.09 -0.78 -8.48
N THR A 163 -14.10 -0.46 -9.32
CA THR A 163 -14.29 -0.45 -10.77
C THR A 163 -14.53 -1.85 -11.33
N LEU A 164 -15.07 -1.93 -12.54
CA LEU A 164 -15.18 -3.18 -13.29
C LEU A 164 -14.02 -3.35 -14.28
N ARG A 165 -12.98 -2.54 -14.17
CA ARG A 165 -11.79 -2.56 -15.00
C ARG A 165 -10.82 -3.66 -14.55
N LEU A 166 -11.28 -4.90 -14.63
CA LEU A 166 -10.49 -6.09 -14.30
C LEU A 166 -10.76 -7.16 -15.35
N PHE A 167 -9.83 -8.08 -15.53
CA PHE A 167 -10.02 -9.17 -16.47
C PHE A 167 -10.15 -10.51 -15.74
N SER A 168 -11.28 -11.18 -15.89
CA SER A 168 -11.49 -12.54 -15.42
C SER A 168 -12.55 -13.25 -16.26
N LEU A 169 -12.28 -14.50 -16.64
CA LEU A 169 -13.27 -15.40 -17.27
C LEU A 169 -14.12 -16.15 -16.23
N ASN A 170 -13.86 -15.98 -14.94
CA ASN A 170 -14.54 -16.68 -13.88
C ASN A 170 -15.80 -15.93 -13.44
N PRO A 171 -17.01 -16.49 -13.60
CA PRO A 171 -18.26 -15.83 -13.21
C PRO A 171 -18.36 -15.57 -11.70
N PHE A 172 -17.78 -16.43 -10.85
CA PHE A 172 -17.73 -16.22 -9.41
C PHE A 172 -16.87 -15.01 -9.01
N PHE A 173 -15.85 -14.68 -9.81
CA PHE A 173 -15.08 -13.46 -9.62
C PHE A 173 -15.98 -12.23 -9.81
N TRP A 174 -16.80 -12.22 -10.85
CA TRP A 174 -17.68 -11.09 -11.13
C TRP A 174 -18.81 -10.97 -10.11
N PHE A 175 -19.34 -12.09 -9.62
CA PHE A 175 -20.32 -12.06 -8.53
C PHE A 175 -19.70 -11.43 -7.26
N ASP A 176 -18.48 -11.82 -6.89
CA ASP A 176 -17.77 -11.20 -5.77
C ASP A 176 -17.55 -9.71 -6.01
N ARG A 177 -17.09 -9.34 -7.20
CA ARG A 177 -16.82 -7.95 -7.56
C ARG A 177 -18.08 -7.08 -7.51
N LEU A 178 -19.18 -7.55 -8.03
CA LEU A 178 -20.46 -6.83 -7.98
C LEU A 178 -20.95 -6.66 -6.54
N THR A 179 -20.85 -7.70 -5.72
CA THR A 179 -21.22 -7.60 -4.29
C THR A 179 -20.32 -6.63 -3.55
N GLN A 180 -19.02 -6.68 -3.78
CA GLN A 180 -18.05 -5.75 -3.24
C GLN A 180 -18.40 -4.30 -3.63
N ARG A 181 -18.67 -4.07 -4.91
CA ARG A 181 -19.07 -2.77 -5.44
C ARG A 181 -20.28 -2.19 -4.70
N VAL A 182 -21.32 -3.00 -4.48
CA VAL A 182 -22.52 -2.56 -3.73
C VAL A 182 -22.19 -2.21 -2.28
N THR A 183 -21.36 -3.01 -1.60
CA THR A 183 -21.03 -2.75 -0.19
C THR A 183 -20.09 -1.55 -0.04
N VAL A 184 -19.11 -1.37 -0.91
CA VAL A 184 -18.23 -0.20 -0.94
C VAL A 184 -19.06 1.06 -1.16
N LYS A 185 -19.93 1.05 -2.17
CA LYS A 185 -20.77 2.23 -2.46
C LYS A 185 -21.62 2.63 -1.26
N LYS A 186 -22.27 1.68 -0.59
CA LYS A 186 -23.08 1.95 0.62
C LYS A 186 -22.27 2.57 1.77
N THR A 187 -21.00 2.23 1.90
CA THR A 187 -20.11 2.81 2.92
C THR A 187 -19.69 4.22 2.51
N VAL A 188 -19.22 4.39 1.27
CA VAL A 188 -18.68 5.65 0.76
C VAL A 188 -19.79 6.71 0.58
N ASP A 189 -21.01 6.33 0.19
CA ASP A 189 -22.14 7.28 0.03
C ASP A 189 -22.44 8.05 1.33
N LYS A 190 -22.10 7.48 2.48
CA LYS A 190 -22.26 8.10 3.81
C LYS A 190 -21.03 8.91 4.25
N CYS A 191 -19.94 8.87 3.50
CA CYS A 191 -18.75 9.65 3.82
C CYS A 191 -18.89 11.08 3.28
N GLU A 192 -18.27 12.03 3.98
CA GLU A 192 -18.22 13.44 3.57
C GLU A 192 -17.30 13.63 2.37
N TYR A 193 -16.10 13.04 2.43
CA TYR A 193 -15.08 13.10 1.40
C TYR A 193 -14.22 11.82 1.42
N MET A 194 -13.25 11.74 0.51
CA MET A 194 -12.36 10.59 0.37
C MET A 194 -10.89 11.01 0.31
N TYR A 195 -10.02 10.21 0.92
CA TYR A 195 -8.60 10.19 0.59
C TYR A 195 -8.34 9.10 -0.44
N VAL A 196 -7.48 9.39 -1.40
CA VAL A 196 -7.09 8.52 -2.52
C VAL A 196 -5.59 8.57 -2.72
N VAL A 197 -5.00 7.61 -3.45
CA VAL A 197 -3.54 7.49 -3.53
C VAL A 197 -2.93 7.95 -4.85
N SER A 198 -3.74 8.33 -5.84
CA SER A 198 -3.23 8.77 -7.14
C SER A 198 -4.17 9.74 -7.86
N ASP A 199 -3.63 10.49 -8.83
CA ASP A 199 -4.43 11.38 -9.68
C ASP A 199 -5.46 10.61 -10.52
N ILE A 200 -5.11 9.41 -10.99
CA ILE A 200 -6.05 8.53 -11.72
C ILE A 200 -7.19 8.11 -10.79
N GLU A 201 -6.87 7.63 -9.59
CA GLU A 201 -7.86 7.21 -8.61
C GLU A 201 -8.76 8.37 -8.19
N LYS A 202 -8.18 9.58 -7.99
CA LYS A 202 -8.93 10.79 -7.70
C LYS A 202 -10.01 11.06 -8.74
N ARG A 203 -9.61 11.17 -10.01
CA ARG A 203 -10.56 11.44 -11.12
C ARG A 203 -11.66 10.38 -11.21
N GLU A 204 -11.32 9.12 -11.02
CA GLU A 204 -12.29 8.02 -11.09
C GLU A 204 -13.21 7.97 -9.87
N CYS A 205 -12.71 8.18 -8.66
CA CYS A 205 -13.53 8.24 -7.45
C CYS A 205 -14.47 9.46 -7.44
N GLU A 206 -13.99 10.63 -7.83
CA GLU A 206 -14.83 11.83 -7.97
C GLU A 206 -15.98 11.60 -8.98
N ARG A 207 -15.69 10.93 -10.10
CA ARG A 207 -16.69 10.56 -11.09
C ARG A 207 -17.72 9.56 -10.53
N ASP A 208 -17.24 8.49 -9.86
CA ASP A 208 -18.05 7.31 -9.52
C ASP A 208 -18.85 7.50 -8.22
N PHE A 209 -18.28 8.23 -7.25
CA PHE A 209 -18.88 8.46 -5.93
C PHE A 209 -19.45 9.85 -5.73
N LYS A 210 -19.11 10.83 -6.59
CA LYS A 210 -19.53 12.23 -6.47
C LYS A 210 -19.14 12.83 -5.11
N LYS A 211 -17.90 12.55 -4.68
CA LYS A 211 -17.31 13.04 -3.43
C LYS A 211 -16.00 13.76 -3.75
N ASP A 212 -15.70 14.80 -2.96
CA ASP A 212 -14.40 15.44 -3.02
C ASP A 212 -13.32 14.43 -2.65
N CYS A 213 -12.22 14.39 -3.43
CA CYS A 213 -11.12 13.49 -3.19
C CYS A 213 -9.81 14.25 -3.00
N TYR A 214 -9.08 13.89 -1.94
CA TYR A 214 -7.77 14.45 -1.60
C TYR A 214 -6.72 13.37 -1.74
N ILE A 215 -5.61 13.68 -2.43
CA ILE A 215 -4.52 12.72 -2.61
C ILE A 215 -3.76 12.60 -1.29
N CYS A 216 -3.64 11.38 -0.80
CA CYS A 216 -2.85 11.04 0.37
C CYS A 216 -2.20 9.68 0.20
N THR A 217 -0.89 9.67 0.03
CA THR A 217 -0.08 8.47 -0.05
C THR A 217 0.78 8.31 1.21
N LYS A 218 1.80 7.48 1.14
CA LYS A 218 2.84 7.40 2.15
C LYS A 218 3.60 8.74 2.23
N GLY A 219 3.88 9.19 3.46
CA GLY A 219 4.80 10.29 3.73
C GLY A 219 6.23 9.80 3.98
N ALA A 220 7.19 10.73 3.84
CA ALA A 220 8.57 10.59 4.29
C ALA A 220 9.07 11.94 4.80
N ASP A 221 10.20 11.92 5.51
CA ASP A 221 10.86 13.13 5.96
C ASP A 221 11.70 13.75 4.83
N PHE A 222 11.35 14.94 4.43
CA PHE A 222 12.07 15.77 3.45
C PHE A 222 12.57 17.09 4.05
N SER A 223 12.64 17.19 5.37
CA SER A 223 13.09 18.39 6.09
C SER A 223 14.60 18.66 5.96
N VAL A 224 15.37 17.63 5.60
CA VAL A 224 16.83 17.71 5.40
C VAL A 224 17.17 18.01 3.94
N GLU A 225 18.39 18.51 3.72
CA GLU A 225 18.93 18.65 2.36
C GLU A 225 19.03 17.28 1.65
N PRO A 226 18.85 17.23 0.31
CA PRO A 226 18.88 15.97 -0.42
C PRO A 226 20.25 15.28 -0.27
N PRO A 227 20.29 14.02 0.18
CA PRO A 227 21.52 13.27 0.41
C PRO A 227 22.13 12.80 -0.94
N LEU A 228 22.54 13.73 -1.79
CA LEU A 228 23.11 13.44 -3.11
C LEU A 228 24.41 12.65 -3.00
N LYS A 229 24.73 11.88 -4.03
CA LYS A 229 26.04 11.27 -4.19
C LYS A 229 27.05 12.33 -4.62
N ALA A 230 28.21 12.36 -3.97
CA ALA A 230 29.32 13.25 -4.33
C ALA A 230 29.95 12.83 -5.67
N GLU A 231 30.10 11.51 -5.86
CA GLU A 231 30.70 10.92 -7.05
C GLU A 231 29.98 9.62 -7.43
N TYR A 232 29.96 9.33 -8.71
CA TYR A 232 29.41 8.08 -9.25
C TYR A 232 30.53 7.17 -9.76
N PRO A 233 30.50 5.87 -9.43
CA PRO A 233 31.48 4.92 -9.95
C PRO A 233 31.35 4.75 -11.47
N LYS A 234 32.42 4.34 -12.15
CA LYS A 234 32.39 4.04 -13.57
C LYS A 234 31.29 3.01 -13.90
N PHE A 235 31.15 1.99 -13.07
CA PHE A 235 30.13 0.93 -13.20
C PHE A 235 29.00 1.21 -12.24
N LYS A 236 27.86 1.61 -12.76
CA LYS A 236 26.70 2.00 -11.96
C LYS A 236 25.95 0.78 -11.39
N LYS A 237 25.46 0.90 -10.17
CA LYS A 237 24.56 -0.04 -9.50
C LYS A 237 23.12 0.43 -9.65
N LEU A 238 22.31 -0.29 -10.42
CA LEU A 238 20.87 -0.13 -10.46
C LEU A 238 20.27 -1.07 -9.42
N VAL A 239 19.40 -0.58 -8.54
CA VAL A 239 18.85 -1.39 -7.45
C VAL A 239 17.33 -1.43 -7.53
N TYR A 240 16.80 -2.65 -7.51
CA TYR A 240 15.37 -2.91 -7.33
C TYR A 240 15.13 -3.58 -5.98
N THR A 241 14.23 -3.00 -5.19
CA THR A 241 13.78 -3.59 -3.91
C THR A 241 12.27 -3.83 -3.96
N GLY A 242 11.83 -5.09 -4.07
CA GLY A 242 10.39 -5.31 -4.12
C GLY A 242 9.92 -6.69 -4.50
N ASN A 243 8.60 -6.80 -4.65
CA ASN A 243 7.92 -8.02 -5.05
C ASN A 243 8.02 -8.19 -6.58
N LEU A 244 8.33 -9.40 -7.04
CA LEU A 244 8.40 -9.78 -8.46
C LEU A 244 7.07 -10.34 -9.01
N GLY A 245 6.02 -10.36 -8.19
CA GLY A 245 4.66 -10.70 -8.63
C GLY A 245 4.14 -9.76 -9.72
N ASN A 246 2.95 -10.07 -10.24
CA ASN A 246 2.35 -9.32 -11.34
C ASN A 246 3.27 -9.19 -12.57
N HIS A 247 4.08 -10.22 -12.83
CA HIS A 247 5.04 -10.28 -13.94
C HIS A 247 6.08 -9.15 -14.00
N ARG A 248 6.34 -8.44 -12.90
CA ARG A 248 7.37 -7.39 -12.82
C ARG A 248 8.77 -7.91 -13.14
N TRP A 249 9.03 -9.20 -12.91
CA TRP A 249 10.28 -9.85 -13.25
C TRP A 249 10.62 -9.76 -14.75
N GLU A 250 9.61 -9.68 -15.64
CA GLU A 250 9.85 -9.57 -17.08
C GLU A 250 10.52 -8.24 -17.43
N GLU A 251 10.02 -7.15 -16.87
CA GLU A 251 10.58 -5.83 -17.17
C GLU A 251 11.98 -5.67 -16.56
N LEU A 252 12.23 -6.26 -15.38
CA LEU A 252 13.58 -6.33 -14.82
C LEU A 252 14.53 -7.13 -15.69
N TRP A 253 14.07 -8.25 -16.26
CA TRP A 253 14.85 -9.02 -17.21
C TRP A 253 15.18 -8.22 -18.47
N HIS A 254 14.24 -7.44 -19.02
CA HIS A 254 14.47 -6.56 -20.16
C HIS A 254 15.46 -5.43 -19.83
N ILE A 255 15.43 -4.89 -18.61
CA ILE A 255 16.43 -3.93 -18.12
C ILE A 255 17.83 -4.59 -18.13
N GLY A 256 17.96 -5.81 -17.60
CA GLY A 256 19.22 -6.56 -17.62
C GLY A 256 19.73 -6.81 -19.04
N GLN A 257 18.85 -7.22 -19.95
CA GLN A 257 19.23 -7.38 -21.37
C GLN A 257 19.70 -6.08 -22.03
N ALA A 258 19.06 -4.95 -21.67
CA ALA A 258 19.49 -3.65 -22.16
C ALA A 258 20.88 -3.27 -21.61
N LEU A 259 21.15 -3.55 -20.33
CA LEU A 259 22.47 -3.34 -19.72
C LEU A 259 23.56 -4.23 -20.38
N ASP A 260 23.25 -5.50 -20.71
CA ASP A 260 24.15 -6.38 -21.45
C ASP A 260 24.50 -5.82 -22.84
N LYS A 261 23.52 -5.23 -23.55
CA LYS A 261 23.73 -4.55 -24.84
C LYS A 261 24.56 -3.26 -24.70
N ILE A 262 24.36 -2.49 -23.63
CA ILE A 262 25.18 -1.31 -23.31
C ILE A 262 26.64 -1.73 -23.07
N ASN A 263 26.86 -2.89 -22.48
CA ASN A 263 28.17 -3.56 -22.29
C ASN A 263 29.23 -2.68 -21.62
N GLN A 264 28.84 -1.90 -20.61
CA GLN A 264 29.73 -1.02 -19.85
C GLN A 264 30.00 -1.49 -18.42
N GLY A 265 29.55 -2.72 -18.07
CA GLY A 265 29.78 -3.31 -16.74
C GLY A 265 28.79 -2.86 -15.64
N HIS A 266 27.74 -2.13 -16.00
CA HIS A 266 26.67 -1.77 -15.06
C HIS A 266 25.92 -3.02 -14.58
N LYS A 267 25.36 -2.98 -13.36
CA LYS A 267 24.65 -4.10 -12.75
C LYS A 267 23.24 -3.72 -12.29
N LEU A 268 22.29 -4.62 -12.52
CA LEU A 268 20.95 -4.58 -11.90
C LEU A 268 20.93 -5.57 -10.73
N ILE A 269 20.88 -5.02 -9.51
CA ILE A 269 20.85 -5.81 -8.28
C ILE A 269 19.40 -5.87 -7.80
N ILE A 270 18.87 -7.09 -7.66
CA ILE A 270 17.46 -7.34 -7.34
C ILE A 270 17.34 -7.95 -5.94
N TYR A 271 16.69 -7.24 -5.02
CA TYR A 271 16.32 -7.73 -3.70
C TYR A 271 14.82 -8.04 -3.67
N SER A 272 14.49 -9.30 -3.49
CA SER A 272 13.09 -9.75 -3.44
C SER A 272 12.92 -11.00 -2.60
N GLY A 273 11.85 -11.02 -1.80
CA GLY A 273 11.41 -12.23 -1.09
C GLY A 273 10.51 -13.15 -1.93
N THR A 274 10.33 -12.85 -3.22
CA THR A 274 9.53 -13.69 -4.11
C THR A 274 10.31 -14.93 -4.50
N GLU A 275 9.73 -16.11 -4.29
CA GLU A 275 10.28 -17.36 -4.81
C GLU A 275 10.19 -17.37 -6.33
N LEU A 276 11.32 -17.58 -6.99
CA LEU A 276 11.39 -17.64 -8.45
C LEU A 276 11.17 -19.07 -8.94
N SER A 277 10.38 -19.24 -10.00
CA SER A 277 10.35 -20.48 -10.77
C SER A 277 11.68 -20.71 -11.48
N ASP A 278 11.99 -21.98 -11.79
CA ASP A 278 13.27 -22.32 -12.41
C ASP A 278 13.49 -21.61 -13.74
N GLY A 279 12.44 -21.46 -14.57
CA GLY A 279 12.56 -20.72 -15.82
C GLY A 279 12.84 -19.21 -15.65
N ILE A 280 12.43 -18.58 -14.52
CA ILE A 280 12.78 -17.19 -14.22
C ILE A 280 14.23 -17.12 -13.72
N LYS A 281 14.65 -18.06 -12.87
CA LYS A 281 16.05 -18.16 -12.41
C LYS A 281 17.01 -18.33 -13.59
N GLU A 282 16.69 -19.21 -14.54
CA GLU A 282 17.47 -19.41 -15.74
C GLU A 282 17.62 -18.12 -16.56
N LYS A 283 16.54 -17.39 -16.79
CA LYS A 283 16.57 -16.09 -17.46
C LYS A 283 17.45 -15.06 -16.75
N PHE A 284 17.35 -14.96 -15.44
CA PHE A 284 18.18 -14.04 -14.66
C PHE A 284 19.65 -14.46 -14.70
N ASN A 285 19.96 -15.76 -14.52
CA ASN A 285 21.31 -16.28 -14.55
C ASN A 285 21.99 -16.19 -15.94
N SER A 286 21.21 -16.24 -17.02
CA SER A 286 21.73 -16.07 -18.39
C SER A 286 22.00 -14.60 -18.75
N THR A 287 21.61 -13.65 -17.93
CA THR A 287 21.77 -12.21 -18.14
C THR A 287 22.91 -11.69 -17.26
N LYS A 288 24.05 -11.34 -17.86
CA LYS A 288 25.30 -11.01 -17.14
C LYS A 288 25.17 -9.82 -16.19
N SER A 289 24.30 -8.87 -16.53
CA SER A 289 24.11 -7.65 -15.75
C SER A 289 23.09 -7.82 -14.60
N ILE A 290 22.45 -8.98 -14.42
CA ILE A 290 21.51 -9.21 -13.32
C ILE A 290 22.19 -9.96 -12.18
N GLU A 291 21.98 -9.45 -10.96
CA GLU A 291 22.35 -10.10 -9.70
C GLU A 291 21.10 -10.22 -8.82
N PHE A 292 20.63 -11.45 -8.56
CA PHE A 292 19.49 -11.71 -7.68
C PHE A 292 19.96 -12.07 -6.29
N MET A 293 19.69 -11.19 -5.31
CA MET A 293 20.19 -11.28 -3.94
C MET A 293 19.19 -11.95 -2.97
N GLY A 294 17.96 -12.22 -3.44
CA GLY A 294 16.94 -12.80 -2.58
C GLY A 294 16.38 -11.81 -1.55
N ARG A 295 15.88 -12.35 -0.43
CA ARG A 295 15.22 -11.57 0.63
C ARG A 295 16.24 -10.94 1.55
N VAL A 296 16.02 -9.66 1.89
CA VAL A 296 16.73 -8.95 2.96
C VAL A 296 15.71 -8.47 4.00
N SER A 297 16.18 -8.18 5.20
CA SER A 297 15.37 -7.59 6.27
C SER A 297 15.00 -6.14 5.93
N ALA A 298 13.83 -5.69 6.41
CA ALA A 298 13.27 -4.38 6.05
C ALA A 298 14.15 -3.21 6.55
N ASP A 299 14.85 -3.38 7.65
CA ASP A 299 15.78 -2.40 8.25
C ASP A 299 16.99 -2.11 7.36
N LYS A 300 17.42 -3.07 6.52
CA LYS A 300 18.54 -2.88 5.57
C LYS A 300 18.16 -2.21 4.26
N ILE A 301 16.88 -2.16 3.93
CA ILE A 301 16.42 -1.56 2.67
C ILE A 301 16.85 -0.09 2.51
N PRO A 302 16.72 0.78 3.53
CA PRO A 302 17.18 2.16 3.43
C PRO A 302 18.66 2.31 3.06
N GLU A 303 19.53 1.52 3.66
CA GLU A 303 20.96 1.52 3.38
C GLU A 303 21.26 1.04 1.95
N ILE A 304 20.64 -0.08 1.54
CA ILE A 304 20.76 -0.61 0.17
C ILE A 304 20.34 0.40 -0.88
N GLN A 305 19.24 1.12 -0.63
CA GLN A 305 18.75 2.16 -1.54
C GLN A 305 19.68 3.38 -1.55
N GLN A 306 20.27 3.72 -0.40
CA GLN A 306 21.21 4.85 -0.29
C GLN A 306 22.54 4.56 -1.00
N ASP A 307 23.01 3.30 -1.04
CA ASP A 307 24.23 2.88 -1.77
C ASP A 307 24.03 2.81 -3.30
N ALA A 308 22.78 2.71 -3.77
CA ALA A 308 22.47 2.64 -5.19
C ALA A 308 22.90 3.90 -5.96
N ASP A 309 23.20 3.75 -7.25
CA ASP A 309 23.38 4.88 -8.16
C ASP A 309 22.05 5.25 -8.84
N VAL A 310 21.23 4.23 -9.14
CA VAL A 310 19.90 4.39 -9.71
C VAL A 310 18.93 3.43 -8.98
N LEU A 311 17.78 3.95 -8.59
CA LEU A 311 16.70 3.13 -8.06
C LEU A 311 15.72 2.76 -9.15
N VAL A 312 15.29 1.49 -9.17
CA VAL A 312 14.47 0.96 -10.26
C VAL A 312 13.03 0.74 -9.78
N HIS A 313 12.08 1.27 -10.55
CA HIS A 313 10.65 0.99 -10.41
C HIS A 313 10.10 0.32 -11.66
N VAL A 314 9.35 -0.77 -11.52
CA VAL A 314 8.77 -1.46 -12.68
C VAL A 314 7.31 -1.84 -12.44
N GLU A 315 6.51 -1.64 -13.49
CA GLU A 315 5.18 -2.20 -13.61
C GLU A 315 5.08 -2.97 -14.94
N SER A 316 4.36 -4.08 -14.93
CA SER A 316 4.29 -4.97 -16.11
C SER A 316 3.50 -4.33 -17.26
N PHE A 317 3.97 -4.52 -18.49
CA PHE A 317 3.22 -4.16 -19.70
C PHE A 317 2.07 -5.14 -20.03
N ARG A 318 1.95 -6.25 -19.31
CA ARG A 318 0.87 -7.21 -19.56
C ARG A 318 -0.49 -6.60 -19.26
N PHE A 319 -1.42 -6.71 -20.20
CA PHE A 319 -2.76 -6.11 -20.12
C PHE A 319 -3.47 -6.38 -18.79
N LYS A 320 -3.51 -7.64 -18.35
CA LYS A 320 -4.17 -8.03 -17.10
C LYS A 320 -3.54 -7.39 -15.86
N GLU A 321 -2.21 -7.32 -15.83
CA GLU A 321 -1.48 -6.75 -14.71
C GLU A 321 -1.63 -5.22 -14.66
N ARG A 322 -1.65 -4.57 -15.82
CA ARG A 322 -1.92 -3.12 -15.92
C ARG A 322 -3.30 -2.78 -15.37
N LEU A 323 -4.34 -3.55 -15.72
CA LEU A 323 -5.69 -3.34 -15.18
C LEU A 323 -5.72 -3.48 -13.65
N LEU A 324 -4.93 -4.43 -13.10
CA LEU A 324 -4.89 -4.68 -11.66
C LEU A 324 -4.28 -3.53 -10.87
N VAL A 325 -3.25 -2.87 -11.42
CA VAL A 325 -2.51 -1.79 -10.75
C VAL A 325 -2.81 -0.39 -11.30
N HIS A 326 -3.83 -0.29 -12.16
CA HIS A 326 -4.19 0.95 -12.85
C HIS A 326 -4.32 2.18 -11.92
N GLN A 327 -4.99 2.04 -10.78
CA GLN A 327 -5.19 3.11 -9.80
C GLN A 327 -4.11 3.14 -8.71
N SER A 328 -3.37 2.04 -8.52
CA SER A 328 -2.48 1.85 -7.38
C SER A 328 -1.21 2.69 -7.50
N PHE A 329 -0.86 3.38 -6.42
CA PHE A 329 0.40 4.10 -6.30
C PHE A 329 1.43 3.28 -5.50
N SER A 330 2.64 3.15 -6.03
CA SER A 330 3.71 2.44 -5.35
C SER A 330 4.38 3.31 -4.28
N THR A 331 4.18 2.97 -3.01
CA THR A 331 4.79 3.68 -1.89
C THR A 331 6.32 3.69 -1.90
N LYS A 332 6.98 2.81 -2.66
CA LYS A 332 8.44 2.78 -2.84
C LYS A 332 8.97 3.99 -3.59
N ILE A 333 8.15 4.61 -4.43
CA ILE A 333 8.52 5.84 -5.15
C ILE A 333 8.88 6.93 -4.14
N VAL A 334 8.12 7.04 -3.05
CA VAL A 334 8.41 7.99 -1.96
C VAL A 334 9.74 7.67 -1.28
N ASP A 335 10.04 6.37 -1.07
CA ASP A 335 11.33 5.95 -0.52
C ASP A 335 12.48 6.31 -1.47
N HIS A 336 12.31 6.11 -2.78
CA HIS A 336 13.31 6.50 -3.79
C HIS A 336 13.60 8.00 -3.76
N PHE A 337 12.56 8.81 -3.68
CA PHE A 337 12.67 10.25 -3.62
C PHE A 337 13.42 10.71 -2.36
N ALA A 338 13.05 10.14 -1.19
CA ALA A 338 13.72 10.48 0.07
C ALA A 338 15.20 10.07 0.11
N ARG A 339 15.65 9.13 -0.74
CA ARG A 339 17.07 8.77 -0.88
C ARG A 339 17.84 9.71 -1.82
N ALA A 340 17.16 10.60 -2.53
CA ALA A 340 17.75 11.46 -3.55
C ALA A 340 18.66 10.66 -4.51
N ARG A 341 18.10 9.63 -5.11
CA ARG A 341 18.71 8.83 -6.18
C ARG A 341 17.86 8.94 -7.42
N ALA A 342 18.54 9.02 -8.59
CA ALA A 342 17.83 8.96 -9.84
C ALA A 342 16.95 7.72 -9.88
N THR A 343 15.70 7.88 -10.28
CA THR A 343 14.78 6.75 -10.45
C THR A 343 14.65 6.44 -11.94
N PHE A 344 14.89 5.17 -12.30
CA PHE A 344 14.56 4.64 -13.61
C PHE A 344 13.29 3.81 -13.51
N ALA A 345 12.25 4.20 -14.23
CA ALA A 345 10.96 3.53 -14.19
C ALA A 345 10.60 2.89 -15.54
N VAL A 346 9.94 1.73 -15.49
CA VAL A 346 9.45 1.02 -16.68
C VAL A 346 7.99 0.64 -16.46
N GLY A 347 7.13 0.98 -17.41
CA GLY A 347 5.71 0.59 -17.38
C GLY A 347 4.84 1.43 -18.29
N ALA A 348 3.58 1.03 -18.43
CA ALA A 348 2.62 1.70 -19.29
C ALA A 348 2.05 2.98 -18.67
N THR A 349 1.75 3.97 -19.50
CA THR A 349 1.28 5.31 -19.09
C THR A 349 -0.10 5.33 -18.43
N ASP A 350 -0.89 4.26 -18.59
CA ASP A 350 -2.20 4.11 -17.97
C ASP A 350 -2.12 3.49 -16.55
N VAL A 351 -0.93 3.33 -15.99
CA VAL A 351 -0.68 2.87 -14.61
C VAL A 351 -0.32 4.06 -13.74
N ALA A 352 -1.03 4.25 -12.64
CA ALA A 352 -0.93 5.45 -11.80
C ALA A 352 0.48 5.80 -11.35
N SER A 353 1.31 4.82 -10.96
CA SER A 353 2.71 5.07 -10.58
C SER A 353 3.55 5.61 -11.74
N ILE A 354 3.30 5.16 -12.96
CA ILE A 354 4.02 5.59 -14.16
C ILE A 354 3.52 6.96 -14.62
N ASP A 355 2.21 7.17 -14.68
CA ASP A 355 1.59 8.46 -14.99
C ASP A 355 2.09 9.56 -14.04
N TYR A 356 2.17 9.25 -12.75
CA TYR A 356 2.69 10.15 -11.72
C TYR A 356 4.13 10.58 -11.99
N LEU A 357 5.03 9.62 -12.27
CA LEU A 357 6.44 9.89 -12.52
C LEU A 357 6.66 10.70 -13.81
N LEU A 358 5.87 10.41 -14.85
CA LEU A 358 5.92 11.12 -16.12
C LEU A 358 5.39 12.56 -15.99
N SER A 359 4.21 12.72 -15.42
CA SER A 359 3.54 14.02 -15.34
C SER A 359 4.30 15.04 -14.49
N ARG A 360 5.14 14.57 -13.57
CA ARG A 360 5.96 15.40 -12.68
C ARG A 360 7.45 15.47 -13.09
N ASP A 361 7.82 14.81 -14.19
CA ASP A 361 9.23 14.69 -14.62
C ASP A 361 10.18 14.25 -13.48
N ALA A 362 9.69 13.35 -12.60
CA ALA A 362 10.39 12.96 -11.37
C ALA A 362 11.26 11.71 -11.53
N ALA A 363 11.31 11.12 -12.73
CA ALA A 363 12.08 9.92 -13.05
C ALA A 363 12.34 9.82 -14.55
N VAL A 364 13.36 9.07 -14.94
CA VAL A 364 13.53 8.65 -16.34
C VAL A 364 12.61 7.44 -16.57
N VAL A 365 11.58 7.59 -17.41
CA VAL A 365 10.54 6.59 -17.60
C VAL A 365 10.58 5.98 -18.99
N ALA A 366 10.72 4.66 -19.09
CA ALA A 366 10.54 3.88 -20.33
C ALA A 366 9.08 3.39 -20.42
N THR A 367 8.35 3.86 -21.42
CA THR A 367 6.93 3.55 -21.62
C THR A 367 6.68 2.39 -22.58
N SER A 368 7.75 1.85 -23.15
CA SER A 368 7.79 0.63 -23.94
C SER A 368 9.08 -0.14 -23.67
N ARG A 369 9.16 -1.40 -24.08
CA ARG A 369 10.40 -2.20 -23.96
C ARG A 369 11.51 -1.66 -24.85
N ASP A 370 11.16 -1.09 -26.00
CA ASP A 370 12.11 -0.51 -26.94
C ASP A 370 12.75 0.78 -26.41
N ASP A 371 12.06 1.48 -25.50
CA ASP A 371 12.58 2.69 -24.83
C ASP A 371 13.66 2.38 -23.76
N ILE A 372 13.72 1.14 -23.25
CA ILE A 372 14.56 0.81 -22.08
C ILE A 372 16.04 1.09 -22.38
N GLU A 373 16.59 0.53 -23.44
CA GLU A 373 18.01 0.69 -23.74
C GLU A 373 18.41 2.14 -24.03
N PRO A 374 17.76 2.89 -24.94
CA PRO A 374 18.17 4.27 -25.23
C PRO A 374 18.07 5.21 -24.02
N LYS A 375 17.04 5.02 -23.18
CA LYS A 375 16.89 5.82 -21.96
C LYS A 375 17.90 5.46 -20.87
N LEU A 376 18.22 4.17 -20.70
CA LEU A 376 19.31 3.75 -19.82
C LEU A 376 20.65 4.26 -20.29
N ARG A 377 20.95 4.19 -21.58
CA ARG A 377 22.21 4.70 -22.15
C ARG A 377 22.39 6.19 -21.89
N LYS A 378 21.31 6.96 -22.04
CA LYS A 378 21.33 8.41 -21.74
C LYS A 378 21.54 8.65 -20.24
N LEU A 379 20.81 7.93 -19.37
CA LEU A 379 20.88 8.12 -17.92
C LEU A 379 22.25 7.72 -17.34
N LEU A 380 22.79 6.57 -17.77
CA LEU A 380 24.02 6.02 -17.19
C LEU A 380 25.29 6.63 -17.81
N GLY A 381 25.18 7.27 -18.96
CA GLY A 381 26.28 7.89 -19.67
C GLY A 381 26.63 9.30 -19.18
N ASN A 382 25.84 9.90 -18.29
CA ASN A 382 26.09 11.26 -17.81
C ASN A 382 25.69 11.40 -16.31
N ASP A 383 26.68 11.66 -15.46
CA ASP A 383 26.50 11.81 -14.02
C ASP A 383 25.68 13.08 -13.65
N GLU A 384 25.70 14.12 -14.51
CA GLU A 384 24.86 15.31 -14.34
C GLU A 384 23.38 14.95 -14.48
N VAL A 385 23.02 14.06 -15.41
CA VAL A 385 21.65 13.59 -15.59
C VAL A 385 21.19 12.76 -14.39
N LEU A 386 22.09 11.96 -13.79
CA LEU A 386 21.80 11.24 -12.55
C LEU A 386 21.47 12.22 -11.41
N ASN A 387 22.28 13.26 -11.23
CA ASN A 387 22.04 14.28 -10.21
C ASN A 387 20.76 15.09 -10.49
N GLU A 388 20.52 15.45 -11.74
CA GLU A 388 19.29 16.16 -12.15
C GLU A 388 18.05 15.40 -11.71
N TYR A 389 17.97 14.09 -12.05
CA TYR A 389 16.80 13.29 -11.68
C TYR A 389 16.75 12.90 -10.19
N ALA A 390 17.89 12.84 -9.50
CA ALA A 390 17.92 12.73 -8.05
C ALA A 390 17.29 13.94 -7.37
N ILE A 391 17.62 15.17 -7.83
CA ILE A 391 17.07 16.43 -7.33
C ILE A 391 15.58 16.56 -7.70
N LYS A 392 15.19 16.30 -8.95
CA LYS A 392 13.80 16.33 -9.40
C LYS A 392 12.92 15.40 -8.58
N GLY A 393 13.38 14.16 -8.35
CA GLY A 393 12.67 13.18 -7.51
C GLY A 393 12.55 13.68 -6.07
N PHE A 394 13.62 14.16 -5.46
CA PHE A 394 13.59 14.67 -4.10
C PHE A 394 12.62 15.86 -3.94
N ASN A 395 12.67 16.84 -4.83
CA ASN A 395 11.77 17.98 -4.81
C ASN A 395 10.32 17.57 -5.02
N CYS A 396 10.05 16.63 -5.94
CA CYS A 396 8.73 16.07 -6.12
C CYS A 396 8.23 15.38 -4.83
N GLY A 397 9.13 14.67 -4.12
CA GLY A 397 8.84 14.07 -2.82
C GLY A 397 8.50 15.12 -1.77
N LYS A 398 9.31 16.16 -1.67
CA LYS A 398 9.12 17.28 -0.74
C LYS A 398 7.78 17.99 -0.96
N ASP A 399 7.42 18.25 -2.22
CA ASP A 399 6.21 18.99 -2.56
C ASP A 399 4.91 18.15 -2.36
N ASN A 400 4.99 16.81 -2.48
CA ASN A 400 3.78 15.96 -2.52
C ASN A 400 3.73 14.90 -1.41
N HIS A 401 4.84 14.58 -0.75
CA HIS A 401 4.96 13.45 0.18
C HIS A 401 5.66 13.79 1.49
N ASP A 402 5.87 15.08 1.78
CA ASP A 402 6.41 15.49 3.08
C ASP A 402 5.44 15.09 4.20
N ILE A 403 5.94 14.37 5.21
CA ILE A 403 5.09 13.83 6.28
C ILE A 403 4.44 14.95 7.11
N ASN A 404 5.13 16.07 7.32
CA ASN A 404 4.59 17.18 8.10
C ASN A 404 3.44 17.87 7.35
N TYR A 405 3.58 17.98 6.01
CA TYR A 405 2.50 18.49 5.16
C TYR A 405 1.28 17.56 5.18
N ILE A 406 1.49 16.24 5.08
CA ILE A 406 0.41 15.25 5.13
C ILE A 406 -0.30 15.31 6.49
N GLN A 407 0.43 15.33 7.59
CA GLN A 407 -0.14 15.42 8.93
C GLN A 407 -0.92 16.73 9.13
N LYS A 408 -0.39 17.85 8.64
CA LYS A 408 -1.09 19.14 8.66
C LYS A 408 -2.39 19.09 7.86
N MET A 409 -2.37 18.55 6.65
CA MET A 409 -3.56 18.38 5.80
C MET A 409 -4.64 17.56 6.51
N PHE A 410 -4.27 16.43 7.16
CA PHE A 410 -5.23 15.64 7.92
C PHE A 410 -5.83 16.41 9.08
N ARG A 411 -5.02 17.15 9.84
CA ARG A 411 -5.48 17.97 10.96
C ARG A 411 -6.49 19.03 10.49
N GLU A 412 -6.15 19.81 9.46
CA GLU A 412 -7.02 20.83 8.89
C GLU A 412 -8.35 20.26 8.39
N HIS A 413 -8.31 19.09 7.72
CA HIS A 413 -9.51 18.43 7.25
C HIS A 413 -10.36 17.92 8.42
N PHE A 414 -9.76 17.33 9.44
CA PHE A 414 -10.48 16.86 10.62
C PHE A 414 -11.16 18.02 11.34
N GLU A 415 -10.45 19.11 11.63
CA GLU A 415 -11.00 20.32 12.25
C GLU A 415 -12.17 20.90 11.46
N LYS A 416 -12.02 21.05 10.15
CA LYS A 416 -13.07 21.52 9.23
C LYS A 416 -14.35 20.69 9.33
N TYR A 417 -14.22 19.37 9.37
CA TYR A 417 -15.40 18.49 9.37
C TYR A 417 -15.93 18.15 10.75
N MET A 418 -15.16 18.33 11.81
CA MET A 418 -15.64 18.27 13.19
C MET A 418 -16.40 19.53 13.59
N GLY A 419 -16.30 20.61 12.85
CA GLY A 419 -16.98 21.89 13.15
C GLY A 419 -16.29 22.68 14.27
N VAL A 420 -15.02 22.39 14.54
CA VAL A 420 -14.17 23.21 15.40
C VAL A 420 -13.74 24.42 14.55
N ASN A 421 -14.47 25.53 14.70
CA ASN A 421 -14.07 26.79 14.07
C ASN A 421 -12.75 27.24 14.70
N SER A 422 -11.73 27.40 13.85
CA SER A 422 -10.48 28.11 14.18
C SER A 422 -10.73 29.57 14.51
#